data_8b76cea28cd774bc07407b23468c9a0e
#
_entry.id   8b76cea28cd774bc07407b23468c9a0e
#
_cell.length_a   1.000
_cell.length_b   1.000
_cell.length_c   1.000
_cell.angle_alpha   90.00
_cell.angle_beta   90.00
_cell.angle_gamma   90.00
#
_symmetry.space_group_name_H-M   'P 1'
#
loop_
_entity.id
_entity.type
_entity.pdbx_description
1 polymer ?
#
loop_
_entity_poly.entity_id
_entity_poly.type
_entity_poly.pdbx_seq_one_letter_code
_entity_poly.pdbx_strand_id
1 'polypeptide(L)'
;MKNKIFLAAILITPILVLIVSSLYFTFGYSPEGTKNNGVFFNSYFNFDQFKQSEEKNLIDFEDGKWVMGVYITNPIKSSDSLYLMRQLNVALNRDIYRVKRVAFYSNLLLEEEVKELISIYPRTELIIDESGRLLNTLQNNAQIDMHDENPIFIIDPYGRAVMYFSPGTDPKKILKDLKVLI
;
A
#
# COMPACT_ATOMS: atom_id res chain seq x y z
N MET A 1 28.35 6.42 -55.04
CA MET A 1 27.69 7.39 -54.13
C MET A 1 26.54 6.77 -53.28
N LYS A 2 25.66 5.93 -53.87
CA LYS A 2 24.49 5.33 -53.13
C LYS A 2 24.88 4.52 -51.89
N ASN A 3 25.96 3.75 -51.91
CA ASN A 3 26.41 2.92 -50.78
C ASN A 3 26.91 3.72 -49.56
N LYS A 4 27.50 4.91 -49.80
CA LYS A 4 27.95 5.79 -48.72
C LYS A 4 26.79 6.45 -48.01
N ILE A 5 25.72 6.81 -48.70
CA ILE A 5 24.49 7.37 -48.14
C ILE A 5 23.76 6.32 -47.29
N PHE A 6 23.70 5.07 -47.82
CA PHE A 6 23.08 3.96 -47.09
C PHE A 6 23.83 3.63 -45.80
N LEU A 7 25.16 3.61 -45.84
CA LEU A 7 25.98 3.38 -44.64
C LEU A 7 25.84 4.49 -43.63
N ALA A 8 25.79 5.75 -44.05
CA ALA A 8 25.55 6.89 -43.19
C ALA A 8 24.16 6.83 -42.55
N ALA A 9 23.12 6.44 -43.28
CA ALA A 9 21.77 6.29 -42.76
C ALA A 9 21.71 5.23 -41.63
N ILE A 10 22.32 4.05 -41.81
CA ILE A 10 22.37 3.00 -40.78
C ILE A 10 23.06 3.49 -39.51
N LEU A 11 24.09 4.32 -39.65
CA LEU A 11 24.89 4.81 -38.51
C LEU A 11 24.18 5.95 -37.74
N ILE A 12 23.42 6.78 -38.48
CA ILE A 12 22.71 7.94 -37.93
C ILE A 12 21.39 7.53 -37.25
N THR A 13 20.69 6.50 -37.77
CA THR A 13 19.36 6.09 -37.27
C THR A 13 19.36 5.77 -35.76
N PRO A 14 20.27 4.94 -35.22
CA PRO A 14 20.26 4.65 -33.77
C PRO A 14 20.54 5.89 -32.92
N ILE A 15 21.40 6.79 -33.39
CA ILE A 15 21.71 8.05 -32.69
C ILE A 15 20.45 8.95 -32.63
N LEU A 16 19.74 9.04 -33.76
CA LEU A 16 18.53 9.84 -33.86
C LEU A 16 17.42 9.28 -32.99
N VAL A 17 17.25 7.95 -32.89
CA VAL A 17 16.29 7.30 -31.99
C VAL A 17 16.62 7.58 -30.54
N LEU A 18 17.89 7.52 -30.13
CA LEU A 18 18.33 7.85 -28.78
C LEU A 18 18.05 9.31 -28.42
N ILE A 19 18.33 10.24 -29.33
CA ILE A 19 18.06 11.66 -29.14
C ILE A 19 16.55 11.90 -28.97
N VAL A 20 15.73 11.38 -29.87
CA VAL A 20 14.28 11.53 -29.84
C VAL A 20 13.69 10.91 -28.56
N SER A 21 14.15 9.72 -28.19
CA SER A 21 13.73 9.04 -26.95
C SER A 21 14.10 9.85 -25.72
N SER A 22 15.33 10.38 -25.67
CA SER A 22 15.78 11.23 -24.55
C SER A 22 14.97 12.52 -24.44
N LEU A 23 14.71 13.17 -25.56
CA LEU A 23 13.86 14.37 -25.59
C LEU A 23 12.43 14.06 -25.16
N TYR A 24 11.87 12.92 -25.58
CA TYR A 24 10.55 12.48 -25.18
C TYR A 24 10.43 12.32 -23.67
N PHE A 25 11.44 11.74 -23.01
CA PHE A 25 11.46 11.61 -21.55
C PHE A 25 11.72 12.93 -20.82
N THR A 26 12.58 13.81 -21.35
CA THR A 26 12.91 15.10 -20.71
C THR A 26 11.79 16.13 -20.83
N PHE A 27 10.97 16.07 -21.89
CA PHE A 27 9.82 16.97 -22.03
C PHE A 27 8.56 16.50 -21.27
N GLY A 28 8.68 15.47 -20.41
CA GLY A 28 7.63 15.11 -19.46
C GLY A 28 6.43 14.39 -20.09
N TYR A 29 6.59 13.76 -21.23
CA TYR A 29 5.62 12.82 -21.78
C TYR A 29 5.67 11.48 -21.02
N SER A 30 5.68 11.54 -19.69
CA SER A 30 5.33 10.36 -18.90
C SER A 30 3.84 10.09 -19.09
N PRO A 31 3.42 8.83 -19.27
CA PRO A 31 2.00 8.52 -19.32
C PRO A 31 1.34 9.06 -18.06
N GLU A 32 0.47 10.06 -18.22
CA GLU A 32 -0.34 10.57 -17.13
C GLU A 32 -1.26 9.45 -16.65
N GLY A 33 -1.09 9.09 -15.39
CA GLY A 33 -1.95 8.14 -14.69
C GLY A 33 -1.31 6.76 -14.52
N THR A 34 -1.16 6.42 -13.28
CA THR A 34 -0.93 5.05 -12.84
C THR A 34 -2.22 4.25 -13.08
N LYS A 35 -2.10 3.00 -13.55
CA LYS A 35 -3.28 2.12 -13.77
C LYS A 35 -3.86 1.57 -12.46
N ASN A 36 -3.31 1.96 -11.31
CA ASN A 36 -3.78 1.56 -9.98
C ASN A 36 -5.04 2.36 -9.58
N ASN A 37 -5.88 1.74 -8.80
CA ASN A 37 -7.09 2.34 -8.24
C ASN A 37 -6.82 2.88 -6.82
N GLY A 38 -5.78 2.39 -6.16
CA GLY A 38 -5.30 2.93 -4.89
C GLY A 38 -4.50 4.22 -5.08
N VAL A 39 -4.46 5.05 -4.04
CA VAL A 39 -3.69 6.30 -3.99
C VAL A 39 -2.37 6.03 -3.30
N PHE A 40 -1.25 6.41 -3.91
CA PHE A 40 0.06 6.30 -3.27
C PHE A 40 0.21 7.31 -2.15
N PHE A 41 0.94 6.91 -1.10
CA PHE A 41 1.38 7.87 -0.09
C PHE A 41 2.35 8.89 -0.70
N ASN A 42 2.33 10.11 -0.21
CA ASN A 42 3.20 11.20 -0.72
C ASN A 42 4.68 10.87 -0.56
N SER A 43 5.05 10.14 0.50
CA SER A 43 6.40 9.60 0.70
C SER A 43 6.32 8.19 1.27
N TYR A 44 7.32 7.37 0.93
CA TYR A 44 7.47 6.05 1.54
C TYR A 44 8.00 6.19 2.97
N PHE A 45 7.42 5.46 3.90
CA PHE A 45 7.92 5.35 5.28
C PHE A 45 7.89 3.88 5.69
N ASN A 46 8.81 3.51 6.61
CA ASN A 46 8.96 2.13 7.04
C ASN A 46 8.16 1.89 8.33
N PHE A 47 7.42 0.79 8.38
CA PHE A 47 6.64 0.36 9.55
C PHE A 47 7.51 -0.21 10.68
N ASP A 48 8.75 -0.62 10.40
CA ASP A 48 9.67 -1.14 11.44
C ASP A 48 9.93 -0.13 12.56
N GLN A 49 9.92 1.16 12.24
CA GLN A 49 10.07 2.22 13.25
C GLN A 49 8.92 2.30 14.25
N PHE A 50 7.79 1.63 13.98
CA PHE A 50 6.61 1.57 14.83
C PHE A 50 6.45 0.22 15.53
N LYS A 51 7.39 -0.73 15.37
CA LYS A 51 7.45 -1.95 16.16
C LYS A 51 7.63 -1.57 17.62
N GLN A 52 6.80 -2.14 18.49
CA GLN A 52 7.02 -2.02 19.93
C GLN A 52 8.22 -2.84 20.39
N SER A 53 9.02 -2.28 21.27
CA SER A 53 10.25 -2.89 21.81
C SER A 53 10.03 -3.92 22.93
N GLU A 54 8.79 -4.30 23.26
CA GLU A 54 8.50 -5.24 24.34
C GLU A 54 7.95 -6.56 23.80
N GLU A 55 8.76 -7.55 23.85
CA GLU A 55 8.73 -9.03 23.92
C GLU A 55 7.43 -9.82 23.60
N LYS A 56 6.32 -9.26 23.19
CA LYS A 56 5.10 -10.00 22.84
C LYS A 56 4.70 -9.79 21.40
N ASN A 57 5.02 -10.78 20.55
CA ASN A 57 4.51 -10.95 19.19
C ASN A 57 4.82 -9.79 18.25
N LEU A 58 6.11 -9.53 18.03
CA LEU A 58 6.57 -8.63 16.98
C LEU A 58 6.09 -9.15 15.63
N ILE A 59 5.15 -8.45 15.01
CA ILE A 59 4.81 -8.71 13.62
C ILE A 59 6.03 -8.36 12.79
N ASP A 60 6.53 -9.34 12.06
CA ASP A 60 7.60 -9.12 11.12
C ASP A 60 7.01 -8.56 9.82
N PHE A 61 7.32 -7.32 9.51
CA PHE A 61 6.92 -6.67 8.26
C PHE A 61 7.87 -6.98 7.09
N GLU A 62 9.00 -7.61 7.36
CA GLU A 62 10.02 -7.96 6.36
C GLU A 62 10.07 -9.47 6.06
N ASP A 63 9.02 -10.22 6.41
CA ASP A 63 8.94 -11.67 6.18
C ASP A 63 8.60 -12.05 4.72
N GLY A 64 8.67 -11.11 3.81
CA GLY A 64 8.40 -11.31 2.39
C GLY A 64 6.92 -11.34 2.03
N LYS A 65 6.03 -10.98 2.95
CA LYS A 65 4.58 -10.90 2.70
C LYS A 65 4.11 -9.46 2.58
N TRP A 66 3.11 -9.27 1.75
CA TRP A 66 2.35 -8.03 1.72
C TRP A 66 1.46 -7.92 2.95
N VAL A 67 1.17 -6.70 3.37
CA VAL A 67 0.26 -6.45 4.49
C VAL A 67 -0.86 -5.53 4.05
N MET A 68 -2.09 -5.93 4.35
CA MET A 68 -3.25 -5.04 4.37
C MET A 68 -3.42 -4.53 5.80
N GLY A 69 -3.32 -3.21 5.98
CA GLY A 69 -3.45 -2.53 7.25
C GLY A 69 -4.73 -1.70 7.34
N VAL A 70 -5.26 -1.57 8.54
CA VAL A 70 -6.29 -0.59 8.90
C VAL A 70 -5.95 0.02 10.24
N TYR A 71 -6.19 1.31 10.42
CA TYR A 71 -6.03 1.97 11.71
C TYR A 71 -7.39 2.16 12.37
N ILE A 72 -7.60 1.54 13.53
CA ILE A 72 -8.84 1.62 14.31
C ILE A 72 -8.82 2.92 15.10
N THR A 73 -9.56 3.90 14.64
CA THR A 73 -9.80 5.16 15.36
C THR A 73 -11.12 5.13 16.12
N ASN A 74 -12.10 4.39 15.58
CA ASN A 74 -13.40 4.15 16.17
C ASN A 74 -13.85 2.72 15.81
N PRO A 75 -14.12 1.85 16.80
CA PRO A 75 -14.47 0.44 16.56
C PRO A 75 -15.66 0.25 15.60
N ILE A 76 -16.70 1.09 15.71
CA ILE A 76 -17.89 0.98 14.87
C ILE A 76 -17.58 1.32 13.41
N LYS A 77 -16.90 2.45 13.17
CA LYS A 77 -16.52 2.88 11.81
C LYS A 77 -15.51 1.93 11.17
N SER A 78 -14.58 1.39 11.95
CA SER A 78 -13.53 0.50 11.43
C SER A 78 -14.03 -0.90 11.07
N SER A 79 -15.22 -1.28 11.54
CA SER A 79 -15.81 -2.60 11.26
C SER A 79 -15.99 -2.86 9.76
N ASP A 80 -16.42 -1.87 8.99
CA ASP A 80 -16.60 -2.01 7.54
C ASP A 80 -15.28 -2.25 6.82
N SER A 81 -14.23 -1.53 7.21
CA SER A 81 -12.87 -1.69 6.64
C SER A 81 -12.27 -3.06 7.02
N LEU A 82 -12.46 -3.52 8.24
CA LEU A 82 -12.04 -4.85 8.69
C LEU A 82 -12.79 -5.96 7.93
N TYR A 83 -14.10 -5.80 7.76
CA TYR A 83 -14.90 -6.72 6.97
C TYR A 83 -14.43 -6.79 5.52
N LEU A 84 -14.23 -5.64 4.88
CA LEU A 84 -13.73 -5.55 3.51
C LEU A 84 -12.33 -6.19 3.39
N MET A 85 -11.43 -5.89 4.31
CA MET A 85 -10.08 -6.47 4.36
C MET A 85 -10.11 -7.99 4.43
N ARG A 86 -11.03 -8.55 5.25
CA ARG A 86 -11.26 -10.00 5.30
C ARG A 86 -11.75 -10.55 3.95
N GLN A 87 -12.73 -9.90 3.33
CA GLN A 87 -13.29 -10.33 2.04
C GLN A 87 -12.23 -10.31 0.93
N LEU A 88 -11.44 -9.26 0.86
CA LEU A 88 -10.34 -9.14 -0.10
C LEU A 88 -9.31 -10.26 0.09
N ASN A 89 -8.90 -10.52 1.34
CA ASN A 89 -7.94 -11.58 1.63
C ASN A 89 -8.46 -12.96 1.21
N VAL A 90 -9.73 -13.28 1.48
CA VAL A 90 -10.36 -14.54 1.02
C VAL A 90 -10.44 -14.59 -0.51
N ALA A 91 -10.74 -13.47 -1.17
CA ALA A 91 -10.84 -13.39 -2.63
C ALA A 91 -9.49 -13.56 -3.36
N LEU A 92 -8.37 -13.45 -2.66
CA LEU A 92 -7.05 -13.77 -3.19
C LEU A 92 -6.86 -15.27 -3.44
N ASN A 93 -7.68 -16.13 -2.85
CA ASN A 93 -7.70 -17.58 -3.05
C ASN A 93 -6.33 -18.24 -2.81
N ARG A 94 -5.59 -18.61 -3.86
CA ARG A 94 -4.28 -19.28 -3.75
C ARG A 94 -3.22 -18.39 -3.08
N ASP A 95 -3.34 -17.08 -3.23
CA ASP A 95 -2.40 -16.08 -2.71
C ASP A 95 -2.77 -15.57 -1.30
N ILE A 96 -3.80 -16.17 -0.66
CA ILE A 96 -4.30 -15.77 0.67
C ILE A 96 -3.19 -15.67 1.74
N TYR A 97 -2.18 -16.54 1.67
CA TYR A 97 -1.06 -16.58 2.62
C TYR A 97 0.09 -15.65 2.29
N ARG A 98 0.04 -15.00 1.11
CA ARG A 98 1.02 -13.99 0.70
C ARG A 98 0.68 -12.61 1.24
N VAL A 99 -0.52 -12.45 1.83
CA VAL A 99 -1.00 -11.19 2.39
C VAL A 99 -1.44 -11.38 3.83
N LYS A 100 -0.80 -10.67 4.74
CA LYS A 100 -1.22 -10.57 6.15
C LYS A 100 -2.30 -9.50 6.30
N ARG A 101 -3.06 -9.59 7.37
CA ARG A 101 -4.00 -8.56 7.81
C ARG A 101 -3.58 -8.05 9.16
N VAL A 102 -3.42 -6.73 9.29
CA VAL A 102 -2.98 -6.08 10.51
C VAL A 102 -3.92 -4.92 10.84
N ALA A 103 -4.35 -4.87 12.09
CA ALA A 103 -5.10 -3.74 12.63
C ALA A 103 -4.22 -2.98 13.64
N PHE A 104 -4.15 -1.68 13.48
CA PHE A 104 -3.44 -0.78 14.39
C PHE A 104 -4.45 -0.01 15.22
N TYR A 105 -4.13 0.32 16.46
CA TYR A 105 -4.95 1.17 17.31
C TYR A 105 -4.10 1.96 18.30
N SER A 106 -4.60 3.07 18.78
CA SER A 106 -3.94 3.86 19.82
C SER A 106 -4.41 3.45 21.23
N ASN A 107 -3.59 3.76 22.22
CA ASN A 107 -3.93 3.59 23.64
C ASN A 107 -5.09 4.46 24.14
N LEU A 108 -5.65 5.32 23.26
CA LEU A 108 -6.84 6.13 23.56
C LEU A 108 -8.14 5.30 23.53
N LEU A 109 -8.10 4.13 22.87
CA LEU A 109 -9.23 3.20 22.82
C LEU A 109 -9.14 2.19 23.97
N LEU A 110 -10.31 1.72 24.42
CA LEU A 110 -10.36 0.61 25.37
C LEU A 110 -9.88 -0.67 24.68
N GLU A 111 -8.82 -1.23 25.19
CA GLU A 111 -8.18 -2.43 24.63
C GLU A 111 -9.17 -3.61 24.51
N GLU A 112 -10.08 -3.73 25.48
CA GLU A 112 -11.11 -4.78 25.48
C GLU A 112 -12.09 -4.64 24.32
N GLU A 113 -12.56 -3.42 24.00
CA GLU A 113 -13.44 -3.17 22.86
C GLU A 113 -12.76 -3.49 21.53
N VAL A 114 -11.48 -3.14 21.42
CA VAL A 114 -10.69 -3.44 20.20
C VAL A 114 -10.47 -4.95 20.08
N LYS A 115 -10.16 -5.64 21.16
CA LYS A 115 -10.00 -7.11 21.17
C LYS A 115 -11.30 -7.83 20.81
N GLU A 116 -12.43 -7.37 21.36
CA GLU A 116 -13.74 -7.91 21.01
C GLU A 116 -14.04 -7.74 19.53
N LEU A 117 -13.83 -6.54 18.98
CA LEU A 117 -13.97 -6.28 17.55
C LEU A 117 -13.10 -7.22 16.69
N ILE A 118 -11.81 -7.35 17.03
CA ILE A 118 -10.86 -8.18 16.27
C ILE A 118 -11.18 -9.68 16.39
N SER A 119 -11.79 -10.13 17.49
CA SER A 119 -12.19 -11.54 17.65
C SER A 119 -13.12 -12.04 16.54
N ILE A 120 -13.90 -11.14 15.94
CA ILE A 120 -14.80 -11.43 14.81
C ILE A 120 -14.01 -11.63 13.49
N TYR A 121 -12.77 -11.16 13.44
CA TYR A 121 -11.90 -11.19 12.25
C TYR A 121 -10.66 -12.07 12.48
N PRO A 122 -10.78 -13.42 12.57
CA PRO A 122 -9.65 -14.30 12.83
C PRO A 122 -8.55 -14.11 11.77
N ARG A 123 -7.29 -14.31 12.17
CA ARG A 123 -6.08 -14.04 11.38
C ARG A 123 -5.82 -12.57 11.08
N THR A 124 -6.42 -11.65 11.83
CA THR A 124 -6.02 -10.24 11.83
C THR A 124 -5.15 -10.03 13.06
N GLU A 125 -3.92 -9.64 12.83
CA GLU A 125 -2.96 -9.32 13.89
C GLU A 125 -3.24 -7.92 14.42
N LEU A 126 -3.03 -7.70 15.71
CA LEU A 126 -3.34 -6.43 16.37
C LEU A 126 -2.06 -5.80 16.90
N ILE A 127 -1.83 -4.52 16.57
CA ILE A 127 -0.69 -3.74 17.02
C ILE A 127 -1.19 -2.46 17.70
N ILE A 128 -0.66 -2.18 18.89
CA ILE A 128 -0.90 -0.91 19.57
C ILE A 128 0.13 0.15 19.11
N ASP A 129 -0.36 1.32 18.73
CA ASP A 129 0.45 2.53 18.51
C ASP A 129 0.41 3.39 19.76
N GLU A 130 1.22 3.05 20.78
CA GLU A 130 1.23 3.72 22.08
C GLU A 130 1.50 5.22 21.98
N SER A 131 2.32 5.62 21.03
CA SER A 131 2.75 7.01 20.86
C SER A 131 1.85 7.83 19.94
N GLY A 132 0.92 7.21 19.21
CA GLY A 132 0.13 7.84 18.15
C GLY A 132 0.96 8.30 16.95
N ARG A 133 2.25 7.94 16.89
CA ARG A 133 3.15 8.39 15.82
C ARG A 133 2.79 7.77 14.48
N LEU A 134 2.34 6.52 14.47
CA LEU A 134 1.95 5.87 13.22
C LEU A 134 0.77 6.59 12.57
N LEU A 135 -0.28 6.86 13.34
CA LEU A 135 -1.44 7.58 12.83
C LEU A 135 -1.09 8.96 12.29
N ASN A 136 -0.25 9.71 13.01
CA ASN A 136 0.25 11.00 12.56
C ASN A 136 1.07 10.88 11.27
N THR A 137 1.89 9.85 11.14
CA THR A 137 2.69 9.62 9.93
C THR A 137 1.81 9.25 8.76
N LEU A 138 0.81 8.38 8.95
CA LEU A 138 -0.20 8.05 7.93
C LEU A 138 -0.94 9.30 7.48
N GLN A 139 -1.43 10.12 8.41
CA GLN A 139 -2.15 11.37 8.13
C GLN A 139 -1.31 12.38 7.32
N ASN A 140 -0.05 12.56 7.70
CA ASN A 140 0.85 13.51 7.03
C ASN A 140 1.21 13.08 5.59
N ASN A 141 1.11 11.80 5.28
CA ASN A 141 1.45 11.25 3.96
C ASN A 141 0.22 10.88 3.11
N ALA A 142 -0.98 10.90 3.68
CA ALA A 142 -2.22 10.65 2.97
C ALA A 142 -2.86 11.96 2.49
N GLN A 143 -3.70 11.85 1.45
CA GLN A 143 -4.50 12.96 0.92
C GLN A 143 -5.95 12.94 1.45
N ILE A 144 -6.24 12.04 2.38
CA ILE A 144 -7.56 11.86 3.01
C ILE A 144 -7.42 11.91 4.52
N ASP A 145 -8.52 12.07 5.22
CA ASP A 145 -8.53 12.02 6.68
C ASP A 145 -8.45 10.56 7.18
N MET A 146 -7.27 10.17 7.65
CA MET A 146 -7.03 8.83 8.17
C MET A 146 -7.80 8.55 9.49
N HIS A 147 -8.20 9.60 10.22
CA HIS A 147 -8.97 9.47 11.46
C HIS A 147 -10.43 9.13 11.19
N ASP A 148 -11.05 9.80 10.21
CA ASP A 148 -12.48 9.67 9.97
C ASP A 148 -12.82 8.60 8.96
N GLU A 149 -11.95 8.37 7.99
CA GLU A 149 -12.24 7.51 6.86
C GLU A 149 -11.83 6.05 7.05
N ASN A 150 -10.90 5.74 7.96
CA ASN A 150 -10.41 4.37 8.23
C ASN A 150 -10.08 3.59 6.94
N PRO A 151 -9.23 4.11 6.04
CA PRO A 151 -8.92 3.45 4.78
C PRO A 151 -8.10 2.18 5.00
N ILE A 152 -8.20 1.25 4.05
CA ILE A 152 -7.27 0.12 3.97
C ILE A 152 -6.00 0.61 3.30
N PHE A 153 -4.85 0.38 3.92
CA PHE A 153 -3.55 0.69 3.34
C PHE A 153 -2.70 -0.56 3.14
N ILE A 154 -1.75 -0.45 2.22
CA ILE A 154 -0.90 -1.56 1.79
C ILE A 154 0.54 -1.28 2.18
N ILE A 155 1.17 -2.28 2.81
CA ILE A 155 2.59 -2.30 3.16
C ILE A 155 3.25 -3.38 2.31
N ASP A 156 4.39 -3.06 1.73
CA ASP A 156 5.15 -3.99 0.89
C ASP A 156 5.93 -5.04 1.72
N PRO A 157 6.49 -6.08 1.08
CA PRO A 157 7.28 -7.10 1.77
C PRO A 157 8.58 -6.61 2.43
N TYR A 158 8.94 -5.36 2.24
CA TYR A 158 10.07 -4.68 2.89
C TYR A 158 9.64 -3.74 4.02
N GLY A 159 8.37 -3.83 4.46
CA GLY A 159 7.83 -3.03 5.55
C GLY A 159 7.52 -1.57 5.18
N ARG A 160 7.44 -1.21 3.90
CA ARG A 160 7.20 0.18 3.47
C ARG A 160 5.73 0.42 3.15
N ALA A 161 5.18 1.54 3.63
CA ALA A 161 3.87 2.01 3.21
C ALA A 161 3.87 2.38 1.72
N VAL A 162 2.94 1.81 0.95
CA VAL A 162 2.90 2.00 -0.51
C VAL A 162 1.70 2.84 -0.92
N MET A 163 0.50 2.37 -0.63
CA MET A 163 -0.74 3.01 -1.06
C MET A 163 -1.88 2.75 -0.08
N TYR A 164 -2.96 3.49 -0.25
CA TYR A 164 -4.20 3.27 0.47
C TYR A 164 -5.40 3.33 -0.48
N PHE A 165 -6.52 2.79 -0.03
CA PHE A 165 -7.79 2.81 -0.74
C PHE A 165 -8.81 3.58 0.08
N SER A 166 -9.35 4.65 -0.51
CA SER A 166 -10.40 5.44 0.14
C SER A 166 -11.66 4.60 0.37
N PRO A 167 -12.43 4.87 1.43
CA PRO A 167 -13.72 4.25 1.66
C PRO A 167 -14.63 4.36 0.44
N GLY A 168 -15.40 3.31 0.17
CA GLY A 168 -16.25 3.25 -1.01
C GLY A 168 -15.56 2.88 -2.32
N THR A 169 -14.23 2.67 -2.32
CA THR A 169 -13.55 2.10 -3.48
C THR A 169 -14.13 0.70 -3.78
N ASP A 170 -14.50 0.47 -5.05
CA ASP A 170 -15.03 -0.82 -5.49
C ASP A 170 -14.09 -1.96 -5.10
N PRO A 171 -14.54 -2.97 -4.31
CA PRO A 171 -13.73 -4.10 -3.90
C PRO A 171 -13.05 -4.85 -5.04
N LYS A 172 -13.67 -4.89 -6.24
CA LYS A 172 -13.08 -5.52 -7.43
C LYS A 172 -11.86 -4.76 -7.93
N LYS A 173 -11.87 -3.43 -7.80
CA LYS A 173 -10.73 -2.59 -8.17
C LYS A 173 -9.57 -2.78 -7.18
N ILE A 174 -9.86 -2.81 -5.88
CA ILE A 174 -8.86 -3.11 -4.84
C ILE A 174 -8.24 -4.49 -5.09
N LEU A 175 -9.08 -5.51 -5.32
CA LEU A 175 -8.60 -6.86 -5.57
C LEU A 175 -7.75 -6.95 -6.84
N LYS A 176 -8.07 -6.17 -7.87
CA LYS A 176 -7.27 -6.09 -9.10
C LYS A 176 -5.87 -5.56 -8.82
N ASP A 177 -5.77 -4.47 -8.05
CA ASP A 177 -4.48 -3.89 -7.69
C ASP A 177 -3.66 -4.85 -6.80
N LEU A 178 -4.29 -5.47 -5.79
CA LEU A 178 -3.65 -6.48 -4.96
C LEU A 178 -3.06 -7.63 -5.78
N LYS A 179 -3.80 -8.17 -6.76
CA LYS A 179 -3.32 -9.26 -7.62
C LYS A 179 -2.16 -8.87 -8.54
N VAL A 180 -1.95 -7.59 -8.78
CA VAL A 180 -0.80 -7.10 -9.55
C VAL A 180 0.43 -6.95 -8.66
N LEU A 181 0.24 -6.64 -7.36
CA LEU A 181 1.31 -6.45 -6.39
C LEU A 181 1.89 -7.78 -5.88
N ILE A 182 1.04 -8.79 -5.72
CA ILE A 182 1.36 -10.11 -5.17
C ILE A 182 1.91 -11.04 -6.26
#